data_8bf3b9582f9801ed0b75216043073129
#
_entry.id   8bf3b9582f9801ed0b75216043073129
#
_cell.length_a   1.000
_cell.length_b   1.000
_cell.length_c   1.000
_cell.angle_alpha   90.00
_cell.angle_beta   90.00
_cell.angle_gamma   90.00
#
_symmetry.space_group_name_H-M   'P 1'
#
loop_
_entity.id
_entity.type
_entity.pdbx_description
1 polymer ?
#
loop_
_entity_poly.entity_id
_entity_poly.type
_entity_poly.pdbx_seq_one_letter_code
_entity_poly.pdbx_strand_id
1 'polypeptide(L)'
;SKGAGPGAALVIFTLSMRRLARFLRMRRLHAMGYVILTDRYPQAVVPGPMDGPGLVARQPGNVLVRVLTWLEQAIYEWMAGFRPDLVLRLNVDLATALARKPDHRPETLRQKVADVPRLSFNGAPVVDLDATQPVEDVLATARSHVAAVLEAYQPGRGYPAGRN
;
A
#
# COMPACT_ATOMS: atom_id res chain seq x y z
N SER A 1 2.37 -9.69 -23.46
CA SER A 1 2.64 -8.26 -23.19
C SER A 1 4.11 -7.99 -23.46
N LYS A 2 4.44 -6.93 -24.21
CA LYS A 2 5.84 -6.53 -24.44
C LYS A 2 6.47 -6.19 -23.10
N GLY A 3 7.62 -6.79 -22.80
CA GLY A 3 8.40 -6.49 -21.60
C GLY A 3 8.76 -5.00 -21.50
N ALA A 4 9.04 -4.53 -20.29
CA ALA A 4 9.49 -3.14 -20.11
C ALA A 4 10.83 -2.93 -20.82
N GLY A 5 10.89 -1.97 -21.73
CA GLY A 5 12.17 -1.52 -22.28
C GLY A 5 13.03 -0.84 -21.20
N PRO A 6 14.37 -0.71 -21.38
CA PRO A 6 15.28 -0.15 -20.38
C PRO A 6 14.87 1.24 -19.88
N GLY A 7 14.42 2.12 -20.78
CA GLY A 7 13.95 3.46 -20.41
C GLY A 7 12.71 3.44 -19.52
N ALA A 8 11.72 2.60 -19.86
CA ALA A 8 10.52 2.44 -19.02
C ALA A 8 10.85 1.83 -17.66
N ALA A 9 11.79 0.88 -17.61
CA ALA A 9 12.24 0.29 -16.36
C ALA A 9 12.93 1.32 -15.46
N LEU A 10 13.75 2.19 -16.02
CA LEU A 10 14.41 3.27 -15.27
C LEU A 10 13.40 4.26 -14.69
N VAL A 11 12.38 4.63 -15.46
CA VAL A 11 11.31 5.52 -14.97
C VAL A 11 10.56 4.88 -13.81
N ILE A 12 10.16 3.60 -13.93
CA ILE A 12 9.46 2.87 -12.86
C ILE A 12 10.35 2.77 -11.61
N PHE A 13 11.60 2.42 -11.78
CA PHE A 13 12.56 2.33 -10.68
C PHE A 13 12.75 3.68 -9.98
N THR A 14 12.85 4.78 -10.72
CA THR A 14 12.93 6.14 -10.16
C THR A 14 11.69 6.47 -9.33
N LEU A 15 10.49 6.08 -9.78
CA LEU A 15 9.28 6.26 -9.00
C LEU A 15 9.29 5.43 -7.71
N SER A 16 9.85 4.23 -7.74
CA SER A 16 10.04 3.38 -6.57
C SER A 16 11.04 3.99 -5.58
N MET A 17 12.11 4.62 -6.07
CA MET A 17 13.05 5.37 -5.22
C MET A 17 12.40 6.59 -4.56
N ARG A 18 11.55 7.32 -5.27
CA ARG A 18 10.77 8.42 -4.68
C ARG A 18 9.81 7.92 -3.59
N ARG A 19 9.23 6.72 -3.78
CA ARG A 19 8.39 6.08 -2.76
C ARG A 19 9.22 5.70 -1.53
N LEU A 20 10.38 5.10 -1.72
CA LEU A 20 11.32 4.80 -0.64
C LEU A 20 11.70 6.06 0.16
N ALA A 21 12.04 7.16 -0.51
CA ALA A 21 12.38 8.41 0.15
C ALA A 21 11.22 8.95 1.02
N ARG A 22 9.97 8.90 0.51
CA ARG A 22 8.78 9.28 1.30
C ARG A 22 8.58 8.34 2.49
N PHE A 23 8.78 7.04 2.29
CA PHE A 23 8.67 6.04 3.35
C PHE A 23 9.69 6.27 4.47
N LEU A 24 10.94 6.55 4.13
CA LEU A 24 11.99 6.89 5.10
C LEU A 24 11.65 8.17 5.88
N ARG A 25 11.13 9.20 5.18
CA ARG A 25 10.66 10.43 5.84
C ARG A 25 9.50 10.14 6.79
N MET A 26 8.52 9.35 6.38
CA MET A 26 7.40 8.93 7.21
C MET A 26 7.90 8.23 8.48
N ARG A 27 8.81 7.26 8.34
CA ARG A 27 9.40 6.55 9.47
C ARG A 27 10.15 7.47 10.44
N ARG A 28 10.90 8.44 9.90
CA ARG A 28 11.58 9.45 10.72
C ARG A 28 10.58 10.29 11.52
N LEU A 29 9.53 10.76 10.89
CA LEU A 29 8.47 11.54 11.56
C LEU A 29 7.75 10.70 12.62
N HIS A 30 7.42 9.45 12.31
CA HIS A 30 6.84 8.53 13.28
C HIS A 30 7.74 8.31 14.50
N ALA A 31 9.05 8.12 14.30
CA ALA A 31 10.02 8.01 15.37
C ALA A 31 10.15 9.28 16.23
N MET A 32 9.76 10.44 15.70
CA MET A 32 9.67 11.72 16.42
C MET A 32 8.32 11.91 17.15
N GLY A 33 7.44 10.91 17.13
CA GLY A 33 6.14 10.94 17.80
C GLY A 33 4.98 11.51 16.98
N TYR A 34 5.16 11.75 15.67
CA TYR A 34 4.07 12.18 14.81
C TYR A 34 3.13 11.05 14.46
N VAL A 35 1.85 11.34 14.45
CA VAL A 35 0.83 10.47 13.84
C VAL A 35 0.93 10.60 12.33
N ILE A 36 1.08 9.46 11.65
CA ILE A 36 1.20 9.42 10.20
C ILE A 36 -0.07 8.81 9.61
N LEU A 37 -0.77 9.59 8.81
CA LEU A 37 -1.88 9.12 7.99
C LEU A 37 -1.42 9.00 6.53
N THR A 38 -1.66 7.84 5.92
CA THR A 38 -1.33 7.60 4.52
C THR A 38 -2.50 6.93 3.81
N ASP A 39 -2.82 7.37 2.59
CA ASP A 39 -3.85 6.78 1.74
C ASP A 39 -3.40 5.45 1.11
N ARG A 40 -2.10 5.17 1.17
CA ARG A 40 -1.47 3.98 0.58
C ARG A 40 -0.26 3.56 1.38
N TYR A 41 -0.07 2.25 1.50
CA TYR A 41 1.06 1.66 2.20
C TYR A 41 1.81 0.68 1.29
N PRO A 42 3.17 0.66 1.29
CA PRO A 42 3.94 -0.28 0.50
C PRO A 42 3.60 -1.73 0.88
N GLN A 43 3.44 -2.58 -0.13
CA GLN A 43 3.19 -3.99 0.06
C GLN A 43 3.90 -4.81 -1.04
N ALA A 44 4.18 -6.07 -0.79
CA ALA A 44 4.89 -6.97 -1.71
C ALA A 44 4.02 -8.15 -2.18
N VAL A 45 2.77 -8.25 -1.71
CA VAL A 45 1.88 -9.39 -2.00
C VAL A 45 1.29 -9.32 -3.40
N VAL A 46 0.86 -8.11 -3.80
CA VAL A 46 0.23 -7.90 -5.11
C VAL A 46 1.08 -6.94 -5.94
N PRO A 47 1.76 -7.40 -6.99
CA PRO A 47 2.54 -6.53 -7.88
C PRO A 47 1.66 -5.53 -8.63
N GLY A 48 2.19 -4.33 -8.89
CA GLY A 48 1.56 -3.35 -9.77
C GLY A 48 0.77 -2.26 -9.07
N PRO A 49 -0.45 -1.93 -9.51
CA PRO A 49 -1.14 -0.67 -9.19
C PRO A 49 -1.64 -0.55 -7.73
N MET A 50 -1.56 -1.61 -6.94
CA MET A 50 -1.94 -1.62 -5.52
C MET A 50 -0.74 -1.38 -4.58
N ASP A 51 0.15 -0.46 -4.98
CA ASP A 51 1.35 -0.06 -4.23
C ASP A 51 2.38 -1.18 -4.01
N GLY A 52 2.34 -2.17 -4.90
CA GLY A 52 3.36 -3.20 -5.03
C GLY A 52 4.45 -2.83 -6.05
N PRO A 53 5.48 -3.68 -6.20
CA PRO A 53 6.57 -3.48 -7.14
C PRO A 53 6.04 -3.45 -8.58
N GLY A 54 6.43 -2.43 -9.34
CA GLY A 54 5.91 -2.18 -10.69
C GLY A 54 6.62 -2.98 -11.78
N LEU A 55 7.91 -3.29 -11.60
CA LEU A 55 8.70 -4.02 -12.57
C LEU A 55 8.43 -5.53 -12.55
N VAL A 56 8.12 -6.10 -11.40
CA VAL A 56 7.77 -7.53 -11.25
C VAL A 56 6.53 -7.90 -12.08
N ALA A 57 5.60 -6.98 -12.23
CA ALA A 57 4.41 -7.17 -13.05
C ALA A 57 4.71 -7.24 -14.56
N ARG A 58 5.97 -7.02 -14.98
CA ARG A 58 6.41 -6.97 -16.37
C ARG A 58 7.54 -7.98 -16.60
N GLN A 59 7.51 -8.72 -17.71
CA GLN A 59 8.59 -9.64 -18.01
C GLN A 59 9.91 -8.88 -18.28
N PRO A 60 11.04 -9.25 -17.63
CA PRO A 60 12.30 -8.59 -17.83
C PRO A 60 12.90 -8.94 -19.19
N GLY A 61 13.16 -7.93 -20.03
CA GLY A 61 13.67 -8.11 -21.40
C GLY A 61 15.20 -8.23 -21.51
N ASN A 62 15.97 -7.68 -20.57
CA ASN A 62 17.43 -7.68 -20.57
C ASN A 62 18.02 -7.70 -19.15
N VAL A 63 19.36 -7.83 -19.07
CA VAL A 63 20.08 -7.92 -17.78
C VAL A 63 19.84 -6.70 -16.90
N LEU A 64 19.87 -5.49 -17.46
CA LEU A 64 19.64 -4.25 -16.72
C LEU A 64 18.23 -4.24 -16.09
N VAL A 65 17.20 -4.57 -16.87
CA VAL A 65 15.82 -4.64 -16.36
C VAL A 65 15.70 -5.69 -15.26
N ARG A 66 16.37 -6.84 -15.39
CA ARG A 66 16.38 -7.88 -14.35
C ARG A 66 16.99 -7.37 -13.04
N VAL A 67 18.13 -6.68 -13.11
CA VAL A 67 18.79 -6.09 -11.93
C VAL A 67 17.88 -5.06 -11.27
N LEU A 68 17.29 -4.15 -12.05
CA LEU A 68 16.36 -3.14 -11.53
C LEU A 68 15.11 -3.78 -10.90
N THR A 69 14.59 -4.85 -11.50
CA THR A 69 13.44 -5.60 -10.94
C THR A 69 13.80 -6.24 -9.61
N TRP A 70 14.96 -6.86 -9.50
CA TRP A 70 15.44 -7.47 -8.25
C TRP A 70 15.63 -6.41 -7.15
N LEU A 71 16.27 -5.29 -7.47
CA LEU A 71 16.46 -4.18 -6.53
C LEU A 71 15.12 -3.59 -6.08
N GLU A 72 14.19 -3.38 -7.00
CA GLU A 72 12.84 -2.88 -6.69
C GLU A 72 12.13 -3.83 -5.74
N GLN A 73 12.15 -5.13 -6.04
CA GLN A 73 11.51 -6.16 -5.21
C GLN A 73 12.08 -6.14 -3.78
N ALA A 74 13.41 -6.15 -3.63
CA ALA A 74 14.07 -6.10 -2.33
C ALA A 74 13.68 -4.86 -1.51
N ILE A 75 13.57 -3.69 -2.17
CA ILE A 75 13.13 -2.44 -1.53
C ILE A 75 11.68 -2.56 -1.04
N TYR A 76 10.78 -3.11 -1.86
CA TYR A 76 9.38 -3.27 -1.46
C TYR A 76 9.22 -4.31 -0.35
N GLU A 77 9.94 -5.42 -0.39
CA GLU A 77 9.96 -6.42 0.69
C GLU A 77 10.45 -5.80 2.00
N TRP A 78 11.51 -5.00 1.94
CA TRP A 78 12.01 -4.28 3.10
C TRP A 78 10.98 -3.28 3.64
N MET A 79 10.35 -2.45 2.79
CA MET A 79 9.29 -1.52 3.21
C MET A 79 8.07 -2.24 3.78
N ALA A 80 7.64 -3.33 3.15
CA ALA A 80 6.50 -4.14 3.58
C ALA A 80 6.76 -4.89 4.89
N GLY A 81 8.03 -5.07 5.28
CA GLY A 81 8.42 -5.62 6.58
C GLY A 81 8.03 -4.74 7.77
N PHE A 82 7.79 -3.46 7.56
CA PHE A 82 7.31 -2.55 8.61
C PHE A 82 5.79 -2.59 8.69
N ARG A 83 5.29 -2.96 9.85
CA ARG A 83 3.85 -3.10 10.12
C ARG A 83 3.23 -1.76 10.50
N PRO A 84 2.16 -1.28 9.84
CA PRO A 84 1.40 -0.14 10.31
C PRO A 84 0.59 -0.48 11.56
N ASP A 85 0.26 0.53 12.38
CA ASP A 85 -0.49 0.37 13.62
C ASP A 85 -1.95 0.01 13.37
N LEU A 86 -2.51 0.53 12.29
CA LEU A 86 -3.87 0.27 11.84
C LEU A 86 -3.96 0.41 10.33
N VAL A 87 -4.68 -0.50 9.72
CA VAL A 87 -5.10 -0.42 8.30
C VAL A 87 -6.61 -0.35 8.25
N LEU A 88 -7.14 0.71 7.68
CA LEU A 88 -8.55 0.82 7.33
C LEU A 88 -8.71 0.39 5.87
N ARG A 89 -9.32 -0.76 5.65
CA ARG A 89 -9.51 -1.32 4.31
C ARG A 89 -10.93 -1.02 3.85
N LEU A 90 -11.03 -0.15 2.84
CA LEU A 90 -12.30 0.25 2.27
C LEU A 90 -12.77 -0.78 1.24
N ASN A 91 -13.75 -1.57 1.59
CA ASN A 91 -14.33 -2.57 0.71
C ASN A 91 -15.53 -2.00 -0.03
N VAL A 92 -15.58 -2.23 -1.33
CA VAL A 92 -16.66 -1.81 -2.21
C VAL A 92 -16.96 -2.92 -3.22
N ASP A 93 -18.21 -3.15 -3.53
CA ASP A 93 -18.58 -4.04 -4.62
C ASP A 93 -18.31 -3.42 -6.01
N LEU A 94 -18.24 -4.28 -7.03
CA LEU A 94 -17.87 -3.83 -8.37
C LEU A 94 -18.92 -2.87 -8.97
N ALA A 95 -20.20 -3.09 -8.69
CA ALA A 95 -21.29 -2.27 -9.24
C ALA A 95 -21.19 -0.83 -8.69
N THR A 96 -21.02 -0.70 -7.39
CA THR A 96 -20.81 0.58 -6.72
C THR A 96 -19.52 1.26 -7.19
N ALA A 97 -18.42 0.49 -7.35
CA ALA A 97 -17.15 1.04 -7.85
C ALA A 97 -17.28 1.59 -9.28
N LEU A 98 -18.00 0.89 -10.17
CA LEU A 98 -18.28 1.34 -11.53
C LEU A 98 -19.18 2.59 -11.55
N ALA A 99 -20.23 2.61 -10.73
CA ALA A 99 -21.12 3.75 -10.63
C ALA A 99 -20.41 5.02 -10.16
N ARG A 100 -19.46 4.89 -9.20
CA ARG A 100 -18.69 6.03 -8.66
C ARG A 100 -17.56 6.48 -9.59
N LYS A 101 -17.06 5.61 -10.47
CA LYS A 101 -15.94 5.91 -11.39
C LYS A 101 -16.24 5.43 -12.82
N PRO A 102 -17.23 6.01 -13.49
CA PRO A 102 -17.64 5.60 -14.84
C PRO A 102 -16.52 5.76 -15.88
N ASP A 103 -15.60 6.71 -15.68
CA ASP A 103 -14.48 6.97 -16.59
C ASP A 103 -13.33 5.97 -16.47
N HIS A 104 -13.38 5.06 -15.49
CA HIS A 104 -12.35 4.04 -15.31
C HIS A 104 -12.68 2.77 -16.10
N ARG A 105 -11.61 2.12 -16.63
CA ARG A 105 -11.77 0.84 -17.33
C ARG A 105 -12.35 -0.20 -16.39
N PRO A 106 -13.46 -0.89 -16.73
CA PRO A 106 -14.11 -1.87 -15.86
C PRO A 106 -13.17 -2.98 -15.39
N GLU A 107 -12.27 -3.45 -16.26
CA GLU A 107 -11.30 -4.51 -15.93
C GLU A 107 -10.33 -4.05 -14.83
N THR A 108 -9.90 -2.79 -14.88
CA THR A 108 -9.00 -2.21 -13.85
C THR A 108 -9.69 -2.12 -12.50
N LEU A 109 -10.98 -1.74 -12.48
CA LEU A 109 -11.77 -1.69 -11.23
C LEU A 109 -12.04 -3.10 -10.71
N ARG A 110 -12.40 -4.05 -11.57
CA ARG A 110 -12.60 -5.46 -11.20
C ARG A 110 -11.34 -6.03 -10.55
N GLN A 111 -10.18 -5.79 -11.16
CA GLN A 111 -8.90 -6.23 -10.61
C GLN A 111 -8.64 -5.62 -9.22
N LYS A 112 -8.84 -4.32 -9.05
CA LYS A 112 -8.66 -3.64 -7.77
C LYS A 112 -9.58 -4.19 -6.68
N VAL A 113 -10.87 -4.38 -6.99
CA VAL A 113 -11.85 -4.96 -6.06
C VAL A 113 -11.44 -6.37 -5.63
N ALA A 114 -10.92 -7.18 -6.56
CA ALA A 114 -10.45 -8.52 -6.27
C ALA A 114 -9.14 -8.56 -5.48
N ASP A 115 -8.26 -7.58 -5.66
CA ASP A 115 -6.94 -7.54 -5.02
C ASP A 115 -6.98 -7.00 -3.58
N VAL A 116 -7.89 -6.07 -3.28
CA VAL A 116 -7.98 -5.43 -1.95
C VAL A 116 -8.09 -6.43 -0.80
N PRO A 117 -8.93 -7.48 -0.83
CA PRO A 117 -9.01 -8.45 0.26
C PRO A 117 -7.73 -9.29 0.47
N ARG A 118 -6.85 -9.34 -0.53
CA ARG A 118 -5.59 -10.12 -0.50
C ARG A 118 -4.45 -9.39 0.22
N LEU A 119 -4.60 -8.09 0.49
CA LEU A 119 -3.58 -7.28 1.12
C LEU A 119 -3.52 -7.58 2.62
N SER A 120 -2.36 -8.02 3.12
CA SER A 120 -2.17 -8.47 4.51
C SER A 120 -1.34 -7.52 5.39
N PHE A 121 -0.60 -6.61 4.81
CA PHE A 121 0.21 -5.60 5.50
C PHE A 121 1.08 -6.14 6.65
N ASN A 122 1.72 -7.29 6.42
CA ASN A 122 2.60 -7.94 7.40
C ASN A 122 1.92 -8.20 8.76
N GLY A 123 0.67 -8.66 8.74
CA GLY A 123 -0.09 -8.96 9.96
C GLY A 123 -0.49 -7.73 10.79
N ALA A 124 -0.54 -6.55 10.17
CA ALA A 124 -1.10 -5.35 10.80
C ALA A 124 -2.57 -5.57 11.18
N PRO A 125 -3.09 -4.89 12.21
CA PRO A 125 -4.51 -4.83 12.47
C PRO A 125 -5.23 -4.23 11.27
N VAL A 126 -6.12 -5.01 10.64
CA VAL A 126 -6.93 -4.56 9.49
C VAL A 126 -8.38 -4.47 9.93
N VAL A 127 -8.98 -3.31 9.74
CA VAL A 127 -10.41 -3.10 9.91
C VAL A 127 -11.04 -2.93 8.54
N ASP A 128 -11.97 -3.80 8.23
CA ASP A 128 -12.75 -3.74 7.01
C ASP A 128 -13.92 -2.77 7.17
N LEU A 129 -13.96 -1.76 6.31
CA LEU A 129 -15.03 -0.77 6.26
C LEU A 129 -15.85 -0.98 5.00
N ASP A 130 -17.16 -1.07 5.15
CA ASP A 130 -18.09 -1.15 4.03
C ASP A 130 -18.22 0.24 3.37
N ALA A 131 -17.48 0.45 2.31
CA ALA A 131 -17.50 1.69 1.55
C ALA A 131 -18.70 1.83 0.62
N THR A 132 -19.68 0.93 0.65
CA THR A 132 -20.99 1.10 -0.03
C THR A 132 -21.90 2.04 0.76
N GLN A 133 -21.70 2.14 2.07
CA GLN A 133 -22.43 3.01 2.98
C GLN A 133 -22.22 4.50 2.67
N PRO A 134 -23.07 5.39 3.20
CA PRO A 134 -22.85 6.84 3.16
C PRO A 134 -21.48 7.23 3.71
N VAL A 135 -20.85 8.23 3.11
CA VAL A 135 -19.48 8.63 3.46
C VAL A 135 -19.36 9.06 4.92
N GLU A 136 -20.40 9.65 5.47
CA GLU A 136 -20.49 10.11 6.87
C GLU A 136 -20.39 8.94 7.85
N ASP A 137 -21.05 7.81 7.55
CA ASP A 137 -21.04 6.60 8.38
C ASP A 137 -19.69 5.90 8.31
N VAL A 138 -19.11 5.82 7.11
CA VAL A 138 -17.76 5.28 6.91
C VAL A 138 -16.72 6.12 7.66
N LEU A 139 -16.83 7.45 7.61
CA LEU A 139 -15.93 8.36 8.32
C LEU A 139 -16.11 8.26 9.84
N ALA A 140 -17.33 8.16 10.34
CA ALA A 140 -17.60 8.00 11.78
C ALA A 140 -16.95 6.70 12.30
N THR A 141 -17.13 5.59 11.58
CA THR A 141 -16.53 4.30 11.91
C THR A 141 -15.01 4.37 11.85
N ALA A 142 -14.44 4.96 10.80
CA ALA A 142 -13.00 5.13 10.66
C ALA A 142 -12.40 5.95 11.82
N ARG A 143 -13.05 7.06 12.20
CA ARG A 143 -12.61 7.92 13.30
C ARG A 143 -12.62 7.19 14.64
N SER A 144 -13.63 6.37 14.92
CA SER A 144 -13.68 5.60 16.17
C SER A 144 -12.52 4.62 16.30
N HIS A 145 -12.15 3.92 15.21
CA HIS A 145 -10.99 3.02 15.21
C HIS A 145 -9.67 3.77 15.36
N VAL A 146 -9.51 4.92 14.69
CA VAL A 146 -8.31 5.74 14.84
C VAL A 146 -8.19 6.28 16.27
N ALA A 147 -9.30 6.77 16.87
CA ALA A 147 -9.32 7.27 18.24
C ALA A 147 -8.89 6.17 19.22
N ALA A 148 -9.43 4.95 19.09
CA ALA A 148 -9.04 3.83 19.95
C ALA A 148 -7.53 3.50 19.87
N VAL A 149 -6.93 3.56 18.67
CA VAL A 149 -5.48 3.36 18.51
C VAL A 149 -4.69 4.49 19.18
N LEU A 150 -5.12 5.74 19.02
CA LEU A 150 -4.45 6.90 19.63
C LEU A 150 -4.55 6.90 21.16
N GLU A 151 -5.70 6.50 21.71
CA GLU A 151 -5.89 6.36 23.17
C GLU A 151 -5.03 5.22 23.75
N ALA A 152 -4.87 4.13 23.01
CA ALA A 152 -4.02 3.02 23.40
C ALA A 152 -2.51 3.32 23.24
N TYR A 153 -2.17 4.37 22.49
CA TYR A 153 -0.79 4.77 22.26
C TYR A 153 -0.19 5.41 23.52
N GLN A 154 0.76 4.72 24.15
CA GLN A 154 1.54 5.26 25.26
C GLN A 154 2.89 5.76 24.73
N PRO A 155 3.15 7.08 24.71
CA PRO A 155 4.46 7.62 24.34
C PRO A 155 5.53 7.08 25.29
N GLY A 156 6.52 6.39 24.74
CA GLY A 156 7.63 5.80 25.50
C GLY A 156 7.66 4.28 25.60
N ARG A 157 6.60 3.56 25.25
CA ARG A 157 6.70 2.14 24.93
C ARG A 157 7.13 2.00 23.47
N GLY A 158 8.45 1.91 23.27
CA GLY A 158 8.99 1.51 21.99
C GLY A 158 8.26 0.25 21.50
N TYR A 159 7.82 0.26 20.25
CA TYR A 159 7.26 -0.91 19.61
C TYR A 159 8.19 -2.09 19.85
N PRO A 160 7.70 -3.24 20.31
CA PRO A 160 8.54 -4.42 20.35
C PRO A 160 8.98 -4.66 18.91
N ALA A 161 10.29 -4.49 18.69
CA ALA A 161 10.90 -4.88 17.43
C ALA A 161 10.44 -6.31 17.15
N GLY A 162 9.72 -6.50 16.04
CA GLY A 162 9.23 -7.81 15.66
C GLY A 162 10.40 -8.79 15.73
N ARG A 163 10.30 -9.74 16.63
CA ARG A 163 11.22 -10.87 16.63
C ARG A 163 10.95 -11.65 15.36
N ASN A 164 12.04 -11.88 14.64
CA ASN A 164 12.13 -12.75 13.48
C ASN A 164 11.40 -14.07 13.70
#